data_b188f9a07cb6036bc9464a6e97e16b8b
#
_entry.id   b188f9a07cb6036bc9464a6e97e16b8b
#
_cell.length_a   1.000
_cell.length_b   1.000
_cell.length_c   1.000
_cell.angle_alpha   90.00
_cell.angle_beta   90.00
_cell.angle_gamma   90.00
#
_symmetry.space_group_name_H-M   'P 1'
#
loop_
_entity.id
_entity.type
_entity.pdbx_description
1 polymer ?
#
loop_
_entity_poly.entity_id
_entity_poly.type
_entity_poly.pdbx_seq_one_letter_code
_entity_poly.pdbx_strand_id
1 'polypeptide(L)'
;MALAPSSAGVSPSSGVAAAGAGSSRPLRKVSPARQVLTLFGDYWWRNDAPLPSAALVGAMGDLGMKEPAARATLARLVRLELLEQHRDGRRTTHGLTARGRAIIEDEAAWLESFGVAPIVWDGAWSVVTFSIPEAQRALRHTARSRLKFLGFGPLYDGVWISPSDVAALARAELLALGVPDVTTMRAQLDVAGPGGPQRAWDLAGVGERYGVFRRELVASTAELTGAAALAERTGLMIHWQAFRGVDAGLPAALLPPDWPREEIRGRFGRRFDELGPAAEERMRWHVSRVDEALAWGVLERRLSR
;
A
#
# COMPACT_ATOMS: atom_id res chain seq x y z
N MET A 1 35.35 -71.23 5.30
CA MET A 1 34.05 -71.85 5.59
C MET A 1 33.05 -70.67 5.51
N ALA A 2 32.67 -70.32 4.31
CA ALA A 2 31.44 -70.71 3.62
C ALA A 2 30.18 -70.32 4.41
N LEU A 3 29.52 -69.28 3.95
CA LEU A 3 28.15 -69.31 3.46
C LEU A 3 27.63 -67.85 3.18
N ALA A 4 27.52 -67.49 1.91
CA ALA A 4 26.46 -66.62 1.40
C ALA A 4 25.29 -67.62 1.05
N PRO A 5 24.10 -67.16 0.60
CA PRO A 5 23.56 -65.90 0.19
C PRO A 5 22.09 -65.64 0.66
N SER A 6 21.50 -64.50 0.40
CA SER A 6 20.18 -64.47 -0.26
C SER A 6 19.80 -63.04 -0.72
N SER A 7 19.59 -62.97 -2.02
CA SER A 7 19.00 -61.87 -2.75
C SER A 7 17.50 -61.77 -2.49
N ALA A 8 17.00 -60.57 -2.19
CA ALA A 8 15.60 -60.25 -2.41
C ALA A 8 15.54 -58.81 -2.99
N GLY A 9 15.16 -58.75 -4.25
CA GLY A 9 14.96 -57.52 -4.98
C GLY A 9 13.73 -56.75 -4.44
N VAL A 10 13.91 -55.45 -4.35
CA VAL A 10 12.81 -54.51 -4.17
C VAL A 10 12.89 -53.46 -5.29
N SER A 11 11.87 -53.46 -6.10
CA SER A 11 11.65 -52.52 -7.20
C SER A 11 11.54 -51.10 -6.68
N PRO A 12 12.00 -50.07 -7.41
CA PRO A 12 11.78 -48.68 -7.04
C PRO A 12 10.38 -48.26 -7.43
N SER A 13 9.52 -48.00 -6.46
CA SER A 13 8.26 -47.31 -6.67
C SER A 13 8.54 -45.83 -6.84
N SER A 14 8.26 -45.33 -8.05
CA SER A 14 8.24 -43.94 -8.42
C SER A 14 7.12 -43.23 -7.66
N GLY A 15 7.47 -42.54 -6.57
CA GLY A 15 6.61 -41.60 -5.89
C GLY A 15 7.07 -40.16 -6.24
N VAL A 16 6.60 -39.63 -7.35
CA VAL A 16 6.69 -38.18 -7.60
C VAL A 16 5.73 -37.52 -6.60
N ALA A 17 6.28 -37.02 -5.50
CA ALA A 17 5.57 -36.14 -4.59
C ALA A 17 5.29 -34.84 -5.34
N ALA A 18 4.04 -34.61 -5.64
CA ALA A 18 3.55 -33.33 -6.13
C ALA A 18 3.95 -32.22 -5.13
N ALA A 19 4.81 -31.30 -5.59
CA ALA A 19 5.14 -30.10 -4.86
C ALA A 19 3.84 -29.34 -4.56
N GLY A 20 3.54 -29.23 -3.28
CA GLY A 20 2.36 -28.58 -2.78
C GLY A 20 2.24 -27.16 -3.36
N ALA A 21 1.09 -26.89 -3.93
CA ALA A 21 0.67 -25.56 -4.34
C ALA A 21 0.86 -24.60 -3.15
N GLY A 22 1.83 -23.68 -3.30
CA GLY A 22 2.08 -22.64 -2.33
C GLY A 22 0.78 -21.88 -2.13
N SER A 23 0.24 -21.94 -0.92
CA SER A 23 -0.89 -21.15 -0.47
C SER A 23 -0.53 -19.68 -0.61
N SER A 24 -0.91 -19.08 -1.72
CA SER A 24 -0.86 -17.63 -1.90
C SER A 24 -1.80 -17.02 -0.86
N ARG A 25 -1.21 -16.48 0.22
CA ARG A 25 -1.94 -15.75 1.25
C ARG A 25 -2.69 -14.61 0.56
N PRO A 26 -4.02 -14.59 0.58
CA PRO A 26 -4.77 -13.55 -0.12
C PRO A 26 -4.31 -12.20 0.39
N LEU A 27 -4.06 -11.27 -0.53
CA LEU A 27 -3.80 -9.87 -0.22
C LEU A 27 -4.86 -9.41 0.79
N ARG A 28 -4.41 -8.84 1.90
CA ARG A 28 -5.24 -8.39 3.03
C ARG A 28 -6.53 -7.78 2.50
N LYS A 29 -7.70 -8.25 2.97
CA LYS A 29 -9.02 -7.71 2.57
C LYS A 29 -8.94 -6.19 2.47
N VAL A 30 -9.20 -5.65 1.29
CA VAL A 30 -9.19 -4.21 1.03
C VAL A 30 -10.13 -3.54 2.02
N SER A 31 -9.62 -2.57 2.76
CA SER A 31 -10.45 -1.83 3.70
C SER A 31 -11.51 -1.03 2.93
N PRO A 32 -12.81 -1.15 3.26
CA PRO A 32 -13.86 -0.34 2.66
C PRO A 32 -13.57 1.17 2.72
N ALA A 33 -12.96 1.65 3.80
CA ALA A 33 -12.56 3.04 3.94
C ALA A 33 -11.51 3.45 2.90
N ARG A 34 -10.56 2.57 2.59
CA ARG A 34 -9.56 2.83 1.55
C ARG A 34 -10.20 2.97 0.17
N GLN A 35 -11.20 2.15 -0.16
CA GLN A 35 -11.93 2.27 -1.44
C GLN A 35 -12.56 3.66 -1.60
N VAL A 36 -13.22 4.19 -0.56
CA VAL A 36 -13.81 5.53 -0.61
C VAL A 36 -12.75 6.61 -0.79
N LEU A 37 -11.66 6.58 0.01
CA LEU A 37 -10.59 7.56 -0.09
C LEU A 37 -9.87 7.50 -1.45
N THR A 38 -9.72 6.30 -2.02
CA THR A 38 -9.16 6.12 -3.36
C THR A 38 -10.07 6.73 -4.44
N LEU A 39 -11.40 6.56 -4.34
CA LEU A 39 -12.35 7.22 -5.26
C LEU A 39 -12.24 8.75 -5.18
N PHE A 40 -12.15 9.33 -3.97
CA PHE A 40 -11.91 10.76 -3.82
C PHE A 40 -10.56 11.18 -4.42
N GLY A 41 -9.50 10.43 -4.14
CA GLY A 41 -8.15 10.71 -4.64
C GLY A 41 -8.00 10.58 -6.15
N ASP A 42 -8.72 9.65 -6.79
CA ASP A 42 -8.59 9.36 -8.20
C ASP A 42 -9.52 10.20 -9.09
N TYR A 43 -10.66 10.70 -8.56
CA TYR A 43 -11.68 11.37 -9.37
C TYR A 43 -12.16 12.70 -8.83
N TRP A 44 -11.84 13.09 -7.57
CA TRP A 44 -12.42 14.27 -6.91
C TRP A 44 -11.42 15.10 -6.11
N TRP A 45 -10.15 14.78 -6.12
CA TRP A 45 -9.12 15.36 -5.25
C TRP A 45 -8.87 16.87 -5.46
N ARG A 46 -9.24 17.40 -6.63
CA ARG A 46 -9.12 18.84 -6.97
C ARG A 46 -10.42 19.60 -6.79
N ASN A 47 -11.47 18.96 -6.27
CA ASN A 47 -12.78 19.56 -6.14
C ASN A 47 -13.18 19.63 -4.67
N ASP A 48 -13.56 20.81 -4.23
CA ASP A 48 -13.99 21.07 -2.84
C ASP A 48 -15.49 20.82 -2.63
N ALA A 49 -16.27 20.71 -3.72
CA ALA A 49 -17.69 20.44 -3.61
C ALA A 49 -17.95 19.03 -3.01
N PRO A 50 -18.96 18.89 -2.13
CA PRO A 50 -19.27 17.59 -1.55
C PRO A 50 -19.97 16.68 -2.58
N LEU A 51 -19.56 15.40 -2.64
CA LEU A 51 -20.15 14.38 -3.51
C LEU A 51 -21.47 13.84 -2.95
N PRO A 52 -22.49 13.60 -3.79
CA PRO A 52 -23.72 12.94 -3.38
C PRO A 52 -23.47 11.54 -2.80
N SER A 53 -24.08 11.24 -1.65
CA SER A 53 -23.98 9.92 -1.01
C SER A 53 -24.42 8.79 -1.94
N ALA A 54 -25.46 9.00 -2.75
CA ALA A 54 -25.96 8.01 -3.68
C ALA A 54 -24.94 7.70 -4.80
N ALA A 55 -24.21 8.71 -5.28
CA ALA A 55 -23.13 8.51 -6.25
C ALA A 55 -21.98 7.67 -5.67
N LEU A 56 -21.54 8.00 -4.45
CA LEU A 56 -20.50 7.23 -3.75
C LEU A 56 -20.95 5.78 -3.51
N VAL A 57 -22.18 5.58 -3.03
CA VAL A 57 -22.75 4.24 -2.82
C VAL A 57 -22.83 3.44 -4.12
N GLY A 58 -23.23 4.09 -5.22
CA GLY A 58 -23.25 3.45 -6.52
C GLY A 58 -21.86 3.04 -7.01
N ALA A 59 -20.88 3.94 -6.93
CA ALA A 59 -19.49 3.64 -7.28
C ALA A 59 -18.91 2.51 -6.40
N MET A 60 -19.17 2.50 -5.10
CA MET A 60 -18.78 1.40 -4.21
C MET A 60 -19.48 0.08 -4.56
N GLY A 61 -20.69 0.15 -5.11
CA GLY A 61 -21.43 -1.00 -5.66
C GLY A 61 -20.70 -1.64 -6.85
N ASP A 62 -20.16 -0.83 -7.76
CA ASP A 62 -19.30 -1.30 -8.85
C ASP A 62 -18.02 -1.99 -8.34
N LEU A 63 -17.51 -1.58 -7.17
CA LEU A 63 -16.40 -2.24 -6.49
C LEU A 63 -16.81 -3.50 -5.70
N GLY A 64 -18.03 -3.99 -5.86
CA GLY A 64 -18.54 -5.20 -5.21
C GLY A 64 -19.06 -4.99 -3.79
N MET A 65 -19.23 -3.76 -3.32
CA MET A 65 -19.72 -3.49 -1.97
C MET A 65 -21.25 -3.38 -1.95
N LYS A 66 -21.88 -4.11 -1.00
CA LYS A 66 -23.33 -4.00 -0.81
C LYS A 66 -23.70 -2.63 -0.24
N GLU A 67 -24.84 -2.07 -0.63
CA GLU A 67 -25.31 -0.74 -0.21
C GLU A 67 -25.28 -0.49 1.31
N PRO A 68 -25.76 -1.42 2.19
CA PRO A 68 -25.68 -1.19 3.64
C PRO A 68 -24.23 -1.06 4.13
N ALA A 69 -23.30 -1.83 3.59
CA ALA A 69 -21.88 -1.75 3.92
C ALA A 69 -21.25 -0.44 3.43
N ALA A 70 -21.64 0.03 2.24
CA ALA A 70 -21.21 1.32 1.70
C ALA A 70 -21.65 2.48 2.60
N ARG A 71 -22.94 2.51 2.98
CA ARG A 71 -23.49 3.53 3.90
C ARG A 71 -22.82 3.49 5.28
N ALA A 72 -22.59 2.30 5.84
CA ALA A 72 -21.89 2.14 7.12
C ALA A 72 -20.42 2.63 7.01
N THR A 73 -19.78 2.43 5.88
CA THR A 73 -18.40 2.91 5.62
C THR A 73 -18.35 4.42 5.59
N LEU A 74 -19.27 5.09 4.86
CA LEU A 74 -19.36 6.55 4.83
C LEU A 74 -19.59 7.11 6.25
N ALA A 75 -20.57 6.56 7.00
CA ALA A 75 -20.81 6.97 8.38
C ALA A 75 -19.59 6.77 9.29
N ARG A 76 -18.82 5.69 9.09
CA ARG A 76 -17.55 5.48 9.81
C ARG A 76 -16.51 6.53 9.49
N LEU A 77 -16.35 6.89 8.21
CA LEU A 77 -15.39 7.92 7.78
C LEU A 77 -15.74 9.30 8.34
N VAL A 78 -17.03 9.61 8.48
CA VAL A 78 -17.50 10.82 9.18
C VAL A 78 -17.11 10.79 10.66
N ARG A 79 -17.34 9.67 11.38
CA ARG A 79 -16.92 9.55 12.79
C ARG A 79 -15.41 9.61 13.00
N LEU A 80 -14.62 9.24 11.99
CA LEU A 80 -13.15 9.36 12.00
C LEU A 80 -12.66 10.74 11.56
N GLU A 81 -13.59 11.68 11.30
CA GLU A 81 -13.30 13.04 10.85
C GLU A 81 -12.46 13.08 9.55
N LEU A 82 -12.67 12.08 8.68
CA LEU A 82 -12.06 12.06 7.35
C LEU A 82 -13.00 12.60 6.28
N LEU A 83 -14.31 12.43 6.50
CA LEU A 83 -15.36 13.03 5.71
C LEU A 83 -16.24 13.90 6.60
N GLU A 84 -16.79 14.95 6.04
CA GLU A 84 -17.91 15.69 6.57
C GLU A 84 -19.19 15.32 5.81
N GLN A 85 -20.33 15.39 6.49
CA GLN A 85 -21.63 15.09 5.94
C GLN A 85 -22.50 16.34 5.95
N HIS A 86 -23.03 16.69 4.80
CA HIS A 86 -24.02 17.76 4.68
C HIS A 86 -25.37 17.17 4.28
N ARG A 87 -26.45 17.72 4.84
CA ARG A 87 -27.80 17.30 4.55
C ARG A 87 -28.61 18.51 4.12
N ASP A 88 -29.19 18.44 2.93
CA ASP A 88 -30.12 19.41 2.40
C ASP A 88 -31.40 18.68 2.00
N GLY A 89 -32.44 18.82 2.82
CA GLY A 89 -33.69 18.08 2.70
C GLY A 89 -33.48 16.57 2.64
N ARG A 90 -33.79 15.98 1.49
CA ARG A 90 -33.60 14.53 1.23
C ARG A 90 -32.23 14.18 0.66
N ARG A 91 -31.44 15.18 0.29
CA ARG A 91 -30.10 14.96 -0.28
C ARG A 91 -29.05 14.94 0.82
N THR A 92 -28.19 13.95 0.76
CA THR A 92 -27.03 13.82 1.64
C THR A 92 -25.78 13.81 0.78
N THR A 93 -24.81 14.63 1.14
CA THR A 93 -23.51 14.72 0.46
C THR A 93 -22.38 14.51 1.43
N HIS A 94 -21.20 14.15 0.93
CA HIS A 94 -19.98 13.98 1.72
C HIS A 94 -18.83 14.75 1.07
N GLY A 95 -18.16 15.58 1.85
CA GLY A 95 -16.93 16.26 1.50
C GLY A 95 -15.72 15.73 2.26
N LEU A 96 -14.52 16.05 1.79
CA LEU A 96 -13.29 15.77 2.53
C LEU A 96 -13.10 16.83 3.61
N THR A 97 -12.88 16.41 4.86
CA THR A 97 -12.36 17.30 5.90
C THR A 97 -10.92 17.72 5.59
N ALA A 98 -10.37 18.72 6.28
CA ALA A 98 -8.96 19.07 6.20
C ALA A 98 -8.04 17.86 6.48
N ARG A 99 -8.42 17.01 7.45
CA ARG A 99 -7.70 15.78 7.76
C ARG A 99 -7.79 14.74 6.63
N GLY A 100 -8.97 14.56 6.04
CA GLY A 100 -9.16 13.66 4.91
C GLY A 100 -8.38 14.11 3.68
N ARG A 101 -8.37 15.42 3.41
CA ARG A 101 -7.60 16.03 2.34
C ARG A 101 -6.09 15.82 2.53
N ALA A 102 -5.57 16.08 3.72
CA ALA A 102 -4.16 15.88 4.03
C ALA A 102 -3.69 14.43 3.81
N ILE A 103 -4.55 13.43 4.11
CA ILE A 103 -4.24 12.02 3.82
C ILE A 103 -4.15 11.76 2.31
N ILE A 104 -5.06 12.33 1.51
CA ILE A 104 -5.03 12.16 0.05
C ILE A 104 -3.84 12.88 -0.57
N GLU A 105 -3.47 14.05 -0.07
CA GLU A 105 -2.30 14.81 -0.52
C GLU A 105 -1.00 14.09 -0.19
N ASP A 106 -0.86 13.53 1.02
CA ASP A 106 0.29 12.73 1.42
C ASP A 106 0.40 11.44 0.59
N GLU A 107 -0.71 10.79 0.28
CA GLU A 107 -0.74 9.65 -0.63
C GLU A 107 -0.36 10.05 -2.07
N ALA A 108 -0.82 11.22 -2.53
CA ALA A 108 -0.48 11.75 -3.84
C ALA A 108 1.02 12.04 -3.98
N ALA A 109 1.62 12.69 -2.99
CA ALA A 109 3.05 12.97 -2.95
C ALA A 109 3.88 11.66 -2.99
N TRP A 110 3.43 10.64 -2.25
CA TRP A 110 4.06 9.33 -2.30
C TRP A 110 3.93 8.67 -3.68
N LEU A 111 2.76 8.73 -4.32
CA LEU A 111 2.52 8.18 -5.67
C LEU A 111 3.38 8.86 -6.74
N GLU A 112 3.69 10.14 -6.59
CA GLU A 112 4.50 10.93 -7.52
C GLU A 112 6.00 10.60 -7.43
N SER A 113 6.46 10.08 -6.29
CA SER A 113 7.88 9.81 -6.04
C SER A 113 8.22 8.31 -6.06
N PHE A 114 7.36 7.46 -5.49
CA PHE A 114 7.68 6.06 -5.26
C PHE A 114 7.76 5.23 -6.55
N GLY A 115 8.94 4.69 -6.81
CA GLY A 115 9.23 3.89 -8.01
C GLY A 115 9.31 4.67 -9.32
N VAL A 116 9.34 6.01 -9.27
CA VAL A 116 9.45 6.87 -10.46
C VAL A 116 10.91 7.11 -10.84
N ALA A 117 11.77 7.30 -9.86
CA ALA A 117 13.19 7.48 -10.06
C ALA A 117 14.01 6.74 -9.00
N PRO A 118 15.26 6.36 -9.32
CA PRO A 118 16.16 5.79 -8.33
C PRO A 118 16.39 6.74 -7.16
N ILE A 119 16.39 6.19 -5.96
CA ILE A 119 16.70 6.94 -4.75
C ILE A 119 18.22 7.03 -4.63
N VAL A 120 18.74 8.27 -4.62
CA VAL A 120 20.16 8.55 -4.40
C VAL A 120 20.46 8.35 -2.91
N TRP A 121 21.55 7.61 -2.62
CA TRP A 121 22.00 7.34 -1.26
C TRP A 121 23.43 7.83 -1.03
N ASP A 122 23.66 8.50 0.06
CA ASP A 122 24.95 9.07 0.46
C ASP A 122 25.87 8.09 1.20
N GLY A 123 25.46 6.83 1.37
CA GLY A 123 26.19 5.81 2.10
C GLY A 123 26.00 5.85 3.61
N ALA A 124 25.25 6.81 4.15
CA ALA A 124 25.01 6.95 5.57
C ALA A 124 23.62 6.46 5.99
N TRP A 125 23.54 5.95 7.20
CA TRP A 125 22.32 5.43 7.81
C TRP A 125 21.82 6.35 8.91
N SER A 126 20.52 6.62 8.94
CA SER A 126 19.87 7.09 10.16
C SER A 126 19.72 5.91 11.11
N VAL A 127 20.28 6.02 12.29
CA VAL A 127 20.20 5.01 13.35
C VAL A 127 19.35 5.57 14.48
N VAL A 128 18.42 4.79 14.98
CA VAL A 128 17.60 5.10 16.15
C VAL A 128 17.75 3.97 17.14
N THR A 129 18.09 4.33 18.38
CA THR A 129 18.07 3.41 19.51
C THR A 129 17.13 3.94 20.59
N PHE A 130 16.36 3.06 21.20
CA PHE A 130 15.48 3.43 22.30
C PHE A 130 15.23 2.26 23.24
N SER A 131 14.86 2.57 24.47
CA SER A 131 14.46 1.60 25.46
C SER A 131 13.04 1.88 25.94
N ILE A 132 12.20 0.87 25.99
CA ILE A 132 10.83 0.93 26.50
C ILE A 132 10.64 -0.24 27.46
N PRO A 133 10.26 0.00 28.72
CA PRO A 133 10.03 -1.06 29.71
C PRO A 133 9.02 -2.11 29.22
N GLU A 134 9.19 -3.37 29.65
CA GLU A 134 8.32 -4.48 29.26
C GLU A 134 6.84 -4.22 29.59
N ALA A 135 6.58 -3.54 30.69
CA ALA A 135 5.21 -3.16 31.12
C ALA A 135 4.49 -2.24 30.13
N GLN A 136 5.23 -1.54 29.22
CA GLN A 136 4.67 -0.59 28.26
C GLN A 136 4.57 -1.18 26.84
N ARG A 137 4.02 -2.39 26.69
CA ARG A 137 3.90 -3.10 25.40
C ARG A 137 3.15 -2.31 24.34
N ALA A 138 2.09 -1.59 24.71
CA ALA A 138 1.32 -0.77 23.78
C ALA A 138 2.16 0.36 23.19
N LEU A 139 2.94 1.08 24.01
CA LEU A 139 3.87 2.13 23.57
C LEU A 139 4.95 1.54 22.65
N ARG A 140 5.54 0.39 23.02
CA ARG A 140 6.52 -0.31 22.19
C ARG A 140 5.96 -0.67 20.81
N HIS A 141 4.72 -1.17 20.73
CA HIS A 141 4.06 -1.47 19.47
C HIS A 141 3.85 -0.22 18.63
N THR A 142 3.37 0.86 19.23
CA THR A 142 3.14 2.14 18.53
C THR A 142 4.46 2.73 18.00
N ALA A 143 5.51 2.76 18.83
CA ALA A 143 6.83 3.25 18.44
C ALA A 143 7.42 2.46 17.26
N ARG A 144 7.37 1.12 17.32
CA ARG A 144 7.81 0.23 16.21
C ARG A 144 7.01 0.45 14.94
N SER A 145 5.69 0.63 15.04
CA SER A 145 4.82 0.91 13.89
C SER A 145 5.15 2.26 13.27
N ARG A 146 5.44 3.28 14.10
CA ARG A 146 5.82 4.61 13.62
C ARG A 146 7.17 4.60 12.91
N LEU A 147 8.16 3.90 13.47
CA LEU A 147 9.46 3.75 12.82
C LEU A 147 9.36 3.03 11.47
N LYS A 148 8.56 1.95 11.37
CA LYS A 148 8.30 1.29 10.09
C LYS A 148 7.67 2.23 9.07
N PHE A 149 6.72 3.06 9.51
CA PHE A 149 6.09 4.07 8.63
C PHE A 149 7.11 5.09 8.10
N LEU A 150 8.12 5.44 8.89
CA LEU A 150 9.23 6.31 8.51
C LEU A 150 10.33 5.60 7.68
N GLY A 151 10.13 4.36 7.30
CA GLY A 151 11.07 3.59 6.48
C GLY A 151 12.21 2.91 7.27
N PHE A 152 12.14 2.90 8.61
CA PHE A 152 13.12 2.17 9.42
C PHE A 152 12.86 0.67 9.43
N GLY A 153 13.94 -0.11 9.36
CA GLY A 153 13.96 -1.54 9.63
C GLY A 153 14.66 -1.86 10.97
N PRO A 154 14.19 -2.90 11.69
CA PRO A 154 14.85 -3.35 12.92
C PRO A 154 16.11 -4.13 12.59
N LEU A 155 17.28 -3.57 12.91
CA LEU A 155 18.57 -4.25 12.76
C LEU A 155 18.81 -5.25 13.90
N TYR A 156 18.52 -4.80 15.13
CA TYR A 156 18.56 -5.58 16.38
C TYR A 156 17.39 -5.17 17.28
N ASP A 157 17.21 -5.87 18.39
CA ASP A 157 16.26 -5.39 19.41
C ASP A 157 16.69 -4.04 19.94
N GLY A 158 15.81 -3.05 19.83
CA GLY A 158 16.07 -1.67 20.21
C GLY A 158 16.94 -0.85 19.25
N VAL A 159 17.44 -1.42 18.13
CA VAL A 159 18.24 -0.70 17.13
C VAL A 159 17.54 -0.71 15.78
N TRP A 160 17.22 0.47 15.27
CA TRP A 160 16.51 0.67 14.03
C TRP A 160 17.33 1.51 13.05
N ILE A 161 17.29 1.16 11.77
CA ILE A 161 18.08 1.82 10.73
C ILE A 161 17.22 2.22 9.55
N SER A 162 17.56 3.33 8.91
CA SER A 162 17.00 3.77 7.63
C SER A 162 18.09 4.37 6.75
N PRO A 163 18.12 4.12 5.42
CA PRO A 163 19.05 4.79 4.53
C PRO A 163 18.68 6.26 4.26
N SER A 164 17.45 6.66 4.57
CA SER A 164 16.98 8.03 4.42
C SER A 164 17.43 8.92 5.57
N ASP A 165 17.60 10.22 5.31
CA ASP A 165 17.95 11.19 6.38
C ASP A 165 16.70 11.61 7.18
N VAL A 166 16.27 10.73 8.06
CA VAL A 166 15.05 10.86 8.88
C VAL A 166 15.30 10.72 10.38
N ALA A 167 16.55 10.77 10.82
CA ALA A 167 16.91 10.59 12.23
C ALA A 167 16.26 11.65 13.14
N ALA A 168 16.30 12.92 12.75
CA ALA A 168 15.70 14.01 13.52
C ALA A 168 14.16 13.89 13.60
N LEU A 169 13.51 13.53 12.49
CA LEU A 169 12.07 13.29 12.45
C LEU A 169 11.69 12.12 13.34
N ALA A 170 12.40 11.00 13.24
CA ALA A 170 12.15 9.83 14.08
C ALA A 170 12.26 10.15 15.57
N ARG A 171 13.29 10.94 15.96
CA ARG A 171 13.45 11.39 17.34
C ARG A 171 12.26 12.22 17.81
N ALA A 172 11.84 13.21 17.03
CA ALA A 172 10.70 14.07 17.38
C ALA A 172 9.40 13.25 17.57
N GLU A 173 9.13 12.33 16.66
CA GLU A 173 7.95 11.45 16.69
C GLU A 173 7.95 10.51 17.91
N LEU A 174 9.08 9.89 18.22
CA LEU A 174 9.18 9.00 19.38
C LEU A 174 9.02 9.75 20.70
N LEU A 175 9.59 10.95 20.82
CA LEU A 175 9.40 11.80 21.99
C LEU A 175 7.94 12.24 22.14
N ALA A 176 7.27 12.60 21.03
CA ALA A 176 5.85 12.95 21.04
C ALA A 176 4.95 11.78 21.46
N LEU A 177 5.36 10.54 21.20
CA LEU A 177 4.69 9.33 21.67
C LEU A 177 4.96 9.03 23.16
N GLY A 178 5.86 9.77 23.82
CA GLY A 178 6.23 9.55 25.21
C GLY A 178 7.32 8.51 25.42
N VAL A 179 8.13 8.18 24.42
CA VAL A 179 9.32 7.33 24.57
C VAL A 179 10.41 8.15 25.28
N PRO A 180 10.85 7.80 26.51
CA PRO A 180 11.69 8.69 27.30
C PRO A 180 13.13 8.74 26.81
N ASP A 181 13.69 7.59 26.41
CA ASP A 181 15.11 7.45 26.08
C ASP A 181 15.26 7.13 24.59
N VAL A 182 15.56 8.15 23.79
CA VAL A 182 15.77 8.03 22.34
C VAL A 182 17.12 8.63 21.98
N THR A 183 17.98 7.82 21.38
CA THR A 183 19.24 8.28 20.78
C THR A 183 19.15 8.13 19.26
N THR A 184 19.56 9.15 18.53
CA THR A 184 19.61 9.13 17.06
C THR A 184 20.97 9.58 16.56
N MET A 185 21.43 9.01 15.46
CA MET A 185 22.68 9.38 14.83
C MET A 185 22.64 9.12 13.31
N ARG A 186 23.51 9.78 12.57
CA ARG A 186 23.87 9.42 11.19
C ARG A 186 25.24 8.74 11.24
N ALA A 187 25.36 7.57 10.64
CA ALA A 187 26.58 6.77 10.66
C ALA A 187 26.73 5.89 9.43
N GLN A 188 27.97 5.56 9.09
CA GLN A 188 28.25 4.41 8.25
C GLN A 188 28.16 3.16 9.12
N LEU A 189 27.57 2.09 8.59
CA LEU A 189 27.41 0.84 9.32
C LEU A 189 28.26 -0.25 8.69
N ASP A 190 29.10 -0.87 9.49
CA ASP A 190 29.72 -2.14 9.21
C ASP A 190 29.00 -3.21 10.03
N VAL A 191 28.26 -4.07 9.34
CA VAL A 191 27.41 -5.10 9.94
C VAL A 191 27.95 -6.47 9.56
N ALA A 192 28.56 -7.15 10.50
CA ALA A 192 29.01 -8.53 10.32
C ALA A 192 27.84 -9.50 10.17
N GLY A 193 28.01 -10.50 9.33
CA GLY A 193 27.06 -11.58 9.12
C GLY A 193 26.31 -11.51 7.78
N PRO A 194 25.57 -12.57 7.44
CA PRO A 194 24.90 -12.69 6.15
C PRO A 194 23.82 -11.62 5.98
N GLY A 195 23.74 -11.04 4.77
CA GLY A 195 22.71 -10.08 4.40
C GLY A 195 22.96 -8.63 4.84
N GLY A 196 24.06 -8.33 5.54
CA GLY A 196 24.41 -6.96 5.93
C GLY A 196 23.28 -6.20 6.64
N PRO A 197 23.25 -4.84 6.53
CA PRO A 197 22.17 -4.04 7.10
C PRO A 197 20.80 -4.31 6.46
N GLN A 198 20.76 -4.77 5.19
CA GLN A 198 19.54 -5.02 4.44
C GLN A 198 18.64 -6.09 5.06
N ARG A 199 19.20 -6.96 5.92
CA ARG A 199 18.42 -7.95 6.68
C ARG A 199 17.35 -7.34 7.61
N ALA A 200 17.41 -6.02 7.84
CA ALA A 200 16.39 -5.30 8.59
C ALA A 200 15.02 -5.24 7.86
N TRP A 201 14.98 -5.60 6.57
CA TRP A 201 13.76 -5.65 5.77
C TRP A 201 13.55 -7.03 5.17
N ASP A 202 12.28 -7.43 5.05
CA ASP A 202 11.86 -8.66 4.36
C ASP A 202 11.83 -8.42 2.84
N LEU A 203 13.01 -8.30 2.22
CA LEU A 203 13.12 -8.06 0.78
C LEU A 203 12.54 -9.22 -0.04
N ALA A 204 12.68 -10.46 0.42
CA ALA A 204 12.13 -11.63 -0.27
C ALA A 204 10.60 -11.56 -0.32
N GLY A 205 9.95 -11.32 0.81
CA GLY A 205 8.50 -11.20 0.87
C GLY A 205 7.96 -9.98 0.09
N VAL A 206 8.71 -8.88 0.03
CA VAL A 206 8.34 -7.73 -0.83
C VAL A 206 8.49 -8.09 -2.30
N GLY A 207 9.57 -8.79 -2.69
CA GLY A 207 9.78 -9.28 -4.06
C GLY A 207 8.66 -10.22 -4.53
N GLU A 208 8.21 -11.13 -3.67
CA GLU A 208 7.05 -12.01 -3.95
C GLU A 208 5.76 -11.20 -4.21
N ARG A 209 5.51 -10.15 -3.43
CA ARG A 209 4.35 -9.25 -3.63
C ARG A 209 4.42 -8.53 -4.96
N TYR A 210 5.59 -8.06 -5.37
CA TYR A 210 5.79 -7.51 -6.71
C TYR A 210 5.52 -8.56 -7.79
N GLY A 211 5.93 -9.81 -7.59
CA GLY A 211 5.62 -10.92 -8.49
C GLY A 211 4.13 -11.19 -8.62
N VAL A 212 3.36 -11.11 -7.52
CA VAL A 212 1.91 -11.23 -7.54
C VAL A 212 1.28 -10.09 -8.34
N PHE A 213 1.64 -8.85 -8.03
CA PHE A 213 1.09 -7.67 -8.71
C PHE A 213 1.45 -7.62 -10.20
N ARG A 214 2.66 -8.07 -10.57
CA ARG A 214 3.07 -8.24 -11.97
C ARG A 214 2.13 -9.19 -12.73
N ARG A 215 1.75 -10.32 -12.13
CA ARG A 215 0.81 -11.28 -12.75
C ARG A 215 -0.57 -10.66 -12.94
N GLU A 216 -1.06 -9.89 -11.98
CA GLU A 216 -2.32 -9.15 -12.09
C GLU A 216 -2.28 -8.16 -13.25
N LEU A 217 -1.21 -7.36 -13.36
CA LEU A 217 -1.02 -6.40 -14.46
C LEU A 217 -0.95 -7.08 -15.84
N VAL A 218 -0.34 -8.27 -15.92
CA VAL A 218 -0.30 -9.04 -17.18
C VAL A 218 -1.67 -9.61 -17.53
N ALA A 219 -2.46 -10.03 -16.56
CA ALA A 219 -3.82 -10.52 -16.77
C ALA A 219 -4.81 -9.38 -17.12
N SER A 220 -4.50 -8.15 -16.71
CA SER A 220 -5.29 -6.94 -16.92
C SER A 220 -5.01 -6.31 -18.29
N THR A 221 -5.27 -7.03 -19.38
CA THR A 221 -5.04 -6.53 -20.76
C THR A 221 -6.32 -6.30 -21.54
N ALA A 222 -7.46 -6.72 -21.01
CA ALA A 222 -8.74 -6.57 -21.68
C ALA A 222 -9.15 -5.09 -21.77
N GLU A 223 -9.82 -4.73 -22.85
CA GLU A 223 -10.53 -3.48 -22.96
C GLU A 223 -11.77 -3.53 -22.07
N LEU A 224 -11.81 -2.67 -21.07
CA LEU A 224 -12.89 -2.63 -20.08
C LEU A 224 -13.62 -1.30 -20.14
N THR A 225 -14.94 -1.37 -19.89
CA THR A 225 -15.81 -0.20 -19.86
C THR A 225 -16.70 -0.22 -18.60
N GLY A 226 -17.31 0.92 -18.30
CA GLY A 226 -18.32 1.03 -17.24
C GLY A 226 -17.80 0.57 -15.86
N ALA A 227 -18.61 -0.23 -15.17
CA ALA A 227 -18.30 -0.71 -13.82
C ALA A 227 -17.01 -1.53 -13.74
N ALA A 228 -16.71 -2.33 -14.77
CA ALA A 228 -15.51 -3.16 -14.80
C ALA A 228 -14.24 -2.29 -14.87
N ALA A 229 -14.22 -1.22 -15.67
CA ALA A 229 -13.11 -0.30 -15.76
C ALA A 229 -12.88 0.44 -14.42
N LEU A 230 -13.96 0.92 -13.80
CA LEU A 230 -13.90 1.58 -12.49
C LEU A 230 -13.36 0.64 -11.41
N ALA A 231 -13.86 -0.60 -11.37
CA ALA A 231 -13.46 -1.60 -10.39
C ALA A 231 -11.98 -1.97 -10.54
N GLU A 232 -11.54 -2.28 -11.76
CA GLU A 232 -10.15 -2.67 -12.01
C GLU A 232 -9.18 -1.54 -11.72
N ARG A 233 -9.45 -0.33 -12.23
CA ARG A 233 -8.60 0.84 -12.01
C ARG A 233 -8.43 1.15 -10.52
N THR A 234 -9.52 1.14 -9.76
CA THR A 234 -9.49 1.34 -8.30
C THR A 234 -8.76 0.20 -7.59
N GLY A 235 -8.96 -1.04 -8.03
CA GLY A 235 -8.25 -2.21 -7.51
C GLY A 235 -6.74 -2.10 -7.70
N LEU A 236 -6.27 -1.76 -8.91
CA LEU A 236 -4.85 -1.55 -9.22
C LEU A 236 -4.22 -0.46 -8.34
N MET A 237 -4.93 0.67 -8.16
CA MET A 237 -4.46 1.74 -7.27
C MET A 237 -4.30 1.25 -5.84
N ILE A 238 -5.29 0.56 -5.30
CA ILE A 238 -5.26 0.05 -3.92
C ILE A 238 -4.13 -0.97 -3.73
N HIS A 239 -3.90 -1.84 -4.71
CA HIS A 239 -2.80 -2.81 -4.67
C HIS A 239 -1.43 -2.12 -4.71
N TRP A 240 -1.25 -1.11 -5.55
CA TRP A 240 -0.04 -0.31 -5.57
C TRP A 240 0.18 0.43 -4.24
N GLN A 241 -0.83 1.09 -3.71
CA GLN A 241 -0.78 1.77 -2.42
C GLN A 241 -0.42 0.84 -1.25
N ALA A 242 -0.71 -0.47 -1.36
CA ALA A 242 -0.34 -1.44 -0.33
C ALA A 242 1.18 -1.61 -0.17
N PHE A 243 1.98 -1.26 -1.18
CA PHE A 243 3.44 -1.27 -1.08
C PHE A 243 3.97 -0.22 -0.11
N ARG A 244 3.28 0.89 0.10
CA ARG A 244 3.67 1.94 1.05
C ARG A 244 3.91 1.42 2.47
N GLY A 245 3.21 0.36 2.86
CA GLY A 245 3.34 -0.24 4.21
C GLY A 245 4.36 -1.38 4.29
N VAL A 246 4.97 -1.80 3.18
CA VAL A 246 5.84 -2.99 3.13
C VAL A 246 7.16 -2.75 2.42
N ASP A 247 7.19 -1.94 1.36
CA ASP A 247 8.44 -1.55 0.69
C ASP A 247 8.94 -0.24 1.30
N ALA A 248 10.04 -0.31 2.02
CA ALA A 248 10.65 0.84 2.70
C ALA A 248 11.28 1.87 1.75
N GLY A 249 11.22 1.65 0.44
CA GLY A 249 11.82 2.56 -0.53
C GLY A 249 13.36 2.57 -0.46
N LEU A 250 13.99 1.41 -0.29
CA LEU A 250 15.44 1.35 -0.23
C LEU A 250 16.08 1.84 -1.53
N PRO A 251 17.24 2.52 -1.47
CA PRO A 251 18.06 2.87 -2.61
C PRO A 251 18.49 1.64 -3.42
N ALA A 252 18.66 1.79 -4.73
CA ALA A 252 19.06 0.69 -5.62
C ALA A 252 20.33 -0.03 -5.17
N ALA A 253 21.30 0.70 -4.61
CA ALA A 253 22.55 0.14 -4.08
C ALA A 253 22.35 -0.86 -2.93
N LEU A 254 21.19 -0.85 -2.28
CA LEU A 254 20.83 -1.73 -1.14
C LEU A 254 19.85 -2.82 -1.53
N LEU A 255 19.44 -2.89 -2.78
CA LEU A 255 18.46 -3.85 -3.27
C LEU A 255 19.14 -4.97 -4.06
N PRO A 256 18.54 -6.16 -4.14
CA PRO A 256 18.97 -7.19 -5.08
C PRO A 256 19.03 -6.66 -6.52
N PRO A 257 19.90 -7.21 -7.37
CA PRO A 257 19.89 -6.93 -8.81
C PRO A 257 18.47 -7.12 -9.38
N ASP A 258 18.10 -6.30 -10.36
CA ASP A 258 16.81 -6.38 -11.05
C ASP A 258 15.58 -6.20 -10.14
N TRP A 259 15.70 -5.39 -9.09
CA TRP A 259 14.58 -5.10 -8.20
C TRP A 259 13.41 -4.50 -8.98
N PRO A 260 12.19 -5.08 -8.91
CA PRO A 260 11.15 -4.84 -9.91
C PRO A 260 10.33 -3.56 -9.69
N ARG A 261 10.62 -2.74 -8.68
CA ARG A 261 9.80 -1.56 -8.30
C ARG A 261 9.54 -0.61 -9.46
N GLU A 262 10.58 -0.19 -10.16
CA GLU A 262 10.48 0.83 -11.23
C GLU A 262 9.78 0.26 -12.46
N GLU A 263 10.14 -0.98 -12.85
CA GLU A 263 9.49 -1.68 -13.96
C GLU A 263 7.98 -1.83 -13.73
N ILE A 264 7.61 -2.30 -12.54
CA ILE A 264 6.21 -2.53 -12.17
C ILE A 264 5.47 -1.19 -12.01
N ARG A 265 6.11 -0.14 -11.46
CA ARG A 265 5.54 1.21 -11.40
C ARG A 265 5.17 1.72 -12.79
N GLY A 266 6.06 1.53 -13.76
CA GLY A 266 5.82 1.94 -15.15
C GLY A 266 4.66 1.16 -15.79
N ARG A 267 4.58 -0.17 -15.59
CA ARG A 267 3.46 -0.99 -16.09
C ARG A 267 2.14 -0.60 -15.44
N PHE A 268 2.14 -0.43 -14.13
CA PHE A 268 0.98 0.00 -13.37
C PHE A 268 0.47 1.37 -13.85
N GLY A 269 1.37 2.36 -14.00
CA GLY A 269 0.99 3.69 -14.44
C GLY A 269 0.33 3.69 -15.82
N ARG A 270 0.90 2.98 -16.78
CA ARG A 270 0.31 2.84 -18.13
C ARG A 270 -1.08 2.21 -18.06
N ARG A 271 -1.22 1.05 -17.39
CA ARG A 271 -2.52 0.37 -17.30
C ARG A 271 -3.57 1.20 -16.57
N PHE A 272 -3.18 1.85 -15.50
CA PHE A 272 -4.04 2.75 -14.72
C PHE A 272 -4.56 3.92 -15.58
N ASP A 273 -3.71 4.50 -16.42
CA ASP A 273 -4.08 5.62 -17.30
C ASP A 273 -4.90 5.16 -18.52
N GLU A 274 -4.64 3.95 -19.05
CA GLU A 274 -5.47 3.34 -20.11
C GLU A 274 -6.92 3.15 -19.68
N LEU A 275 -7.15 2.75 -18.42
CA LEU A 275 -8.48 2.57 -17.84
C LEU A 275 -9.14 3.91 -17.47
N GLY A 276 -8.40 4.98 -17.42
CA GLY A 276 -8.82 6.29 -16.92
C GLY A 276 -10.10 6.81 -17.56
N PRO A 277 -10.17 6.98 -18.88
CA PRO A 277 -11.33 7.57 -19.55
C PRO A 277 -12.64 6.80 -19.28
N ALA A 278 -12.61 5.45 -19.39
CA ALA A 278 -13.79 4.61 -19.17
C ALA A 278 -14.23 4.61 -17.69
N ALA A 279 -13.28 4.64 -16.77
CA ALA A 279 -13.57 4.71 -15.34
C ALA A 279 -14.08 6.10 -14.92
N GLU A 280 -13.54 7.18 -15.51
CA GLU A 280 -14.04 8.54 -15.32
C GLU A 280 -15.48 8.68 -15.82
N GLU A 281 -15.77 8.19 -17.02
CA GLU A 281 -17.14 8.17 -17.57
C GLU A 281 -18.10 7.46 -16.62
N ARG A 282 -17.68 6.31 -16.07
CA ARG A 282 -18.51 5.57 -15.11
C ARG A 282 -18.73 6.33 -13.81
N MET A 283 -17.70 6.95 -13.27
CA MET A 283 -17.83 7.79 -12.07
C MET A 283 -18.72 9.01 -12.34
N ARG A 284 -18.53 9.67 -13.48
CA ARG A 284 -19.36 10.78 -13.94
C ARG A 284 -20.83 10.36 -14.08
N TRP A 285 -21.11 9.19 -14.60
CA TRP A 285 -22.46 8.64 -14.69
C TRP A 285 -23.11 8.50 -13.30
N HIS A 286 -22.40 8.01 -12.28
CA HIS A 286 -22.93 7.94 -10.93
C HIS A 286 -23.29 9.32 -10.37
N VAL A 287 -22.46 10.31 -10.63
CA VAL A 287 -22.69 11.69 -10.14
C VAL A 287 -23.85 12.33 -10.89
N SER A 288 -23.91 12.22 -12.25
CA SER A 288 -24.92 12.85 -13.08
C SER A 288 -26.35 12.39 -12.78
N ARG A 289 -26.52 11.15 -12.34
CA ARG A 289 -27.82 10.63 -11.91
C ARG A 289 -28.43 11.33 -10.71
N VAL A 290 -27.61 12.06 -9.96
CA VAL A 290 -28.03 12.79 -8.75
C VAL A 290 -27.93 14.28 -8.95
N ASP A 291 -26.87 14.73 -9.63
CA ASP A 291 -26.57 16.14 -9.90
C ASP A 291 -25.74 16.24 -11.20
N GLU A 292 -26.38 16.67 -12.28
CA GLU A 292 -25.75 16.74 -13.60
C GLU A 292 -24.67 17.83 -13.66
N ALA A 293 -24.89 18.96 -12.99
CA ALA A 293 -23.91 20.05 -12.97
C ALA A 293 -22.64 19.65 -12.24
N LEU A 294 -22.76 18.89 -11.16
CA LEU A 294 -21.62 18.40 -10.37
C LEU A 294 -20.80 17.37 -11.13
N ALA A 295 -21.40 16.64 -12.06
CA ALA A 295 -20.73 15.58 -12.82
C ALA A 295 -19.54 16.09 -13.66
N TRP A 296 -19.55 17.35 -14.08
CA TRP A 296 -18.41 17.96 -14.79
C TRP A 296 -17.16 18.15 -13.92
N GLY A 297 -17.30 18.06 -12.60
CA GLY A 297 -16.17 18.09 -11.66
C GLY A 297 -15.44 16.76 -11.51
N VAL A 298 -15.93 15.67 -12.11
CA VAL A 298 -15.25 14.37 -12.11
C VAL A 298 -14.09 14.44 -13.09
N LEU A 299 -12.87 14.24 -12.59
CA LEU A 299 -11.64 14.24 -13.38
C LEU A 299 -10.75 13.08 -12.95
N GLU A 300 -10.30 12.29 -13.92
CA GLU A 300 -9.35 11.22 -13.66
C GLU A 300 -7.97 11.76 -13.25
N ARG A 301 -7.33 11.08 -12.33
CA ARG A 301 -5.90 11.26 -12.05
C ARG A 301 -5.09 10.46 -13.05
N ARG A 302 -3.99 11.02 -13.56
CA ARG A 302 -3.01 10.32 -14.39
C ARG A 302 -1.68 10.13 -13.67
N LEU A 303 -1.00 9.04 -13.96
CA LEU A 303 0.27 8.64 -13.33
C LEU A 303 1.45 8.61 -14.30
N SER A 304 1.21 8.42 -15.60
CA SER A 304 2.22 8.59 -16.64
C SER A 304 2.20 10.05 -17.11
N ARG A 305 3.35 10.66 -17.13
CA ARG A 305 3.56 11.98 -17.75
C ARG A 305 4.02 11.81 -19.18
#